data_41a4a5f4cd3acdb78e1b85543d3873bf
#
_entry.id   41a4a5f4cd3acdb78e1b85543d3873bf
#
_cell.length_a   1.000
_cell.length_b   1.000
_cell.length_c   1.000
_cell.angle_alpha   90.00
_cell.angle_beta   90.00
_cell.angle_gamma   90.00
#
_symmetry.space_group_name_H-M   'P 1'
#
loop_
_entity.id
_entity.type
_entity.pdbx_description
1 polymer ?
#
loop_
_entity_poly.entity_id
_entity_poly.type
_entity_poly.pdbx_seq_one_letter_code
_entity_poly.pdbx_strand_id
1 'polypeptide(L)'
;FEELFSVYAKIYSLSSLSNEDKDCVVSFGERLSSFLISEVIDGCEYAYSPDFIKTKTTFGKHSLDVKVTSECISEIFKNRSFDTILVPGFIAKDKETGIITNLGRGGSDYTAAILAAELGATQLEIWTDVDGFMTADPRVISKAYVIDRLSFVEAMELCNFGAKVIYPPTIFPVYHKNIPIIIKNTFNPSAPGTYISRDKEDSTQSIKGISSINDTALVTMQGMGMVGVTGVSCRLFGVLAKYGISAFFI
;
A
#
# COMPACT_ATOMS: atom_id res chain seq x y z
N PHE A 1 20.48 7.24 -16.69
CA PHE A 1 20.25 8.68 -16.93
C PHE A 1 19.83 8.97 -18.36
N GLU A 2 20.41 8.34 -19.37
CA GLU A 2 20.03 8.56 -20.78
C GLU A 2 18.54 8.31 -21.04
N GLU A 3 18.00 7.22 -20.49
CA GLU A 3 16.56 6.92 -20.57
C GLU A 3 15.71 8.05 -19.95
N LEU A 4 16.10 8.57 -18.78
CA LEU A 4 15.41 9.68 -18.11
C LEU A 4 15.42 10.95 -18.97
N PHE A 5 16.58 11.30 -19.53
CA PHE A 5 16.69 12.46 -20.44
C PHE A 5 15.84 12.29 -21.70
N SER A 6 15.78 11.08 -22.26
CA SER A 6 14.93 10.77 -23.40
C SER A 6 13.44 10.97 -23.08
N VAL A 7 13.01 10.51 -21.89
CA VAL A 7 11.63 10.71 -21.41
C VAL A 7 11.32 12.19 -21.21
N TYR A 8 12.23 12.96 -20.60
CA TYR A 8 12.06 14.41 -20.46
C TYR A 8 11.99 15.14 -21.80
N ALA A 9 12.85 14.77 -22.76
CA ALA A 9 12.82 15.38 -24.10
C ALA A 9 11.48 15.11 -24.80
N LYS A 10 10.95 13.89 -24.68
CA LYS A 10 9.62 13.53 -25.19
C LYS A 10 8.54 14.38 -24.53
N ILE A 11 8.55 14.46 -23.22
CA ILE A 11 7.54 15.20 -22.42
C ILE A 11 7.57 16.71 -22.75
N TYR A 12 8.77 17.27 -22.89
CA TYR A 12 8.91 18.70 -23.24
C TYR A 12 8.22 19.07 -24.54
N SER A 13 8.12 18.12 -25.48
CA SER A 13 7.44 18.32 -26.78
C SER A 13 5.91 18.14 -26.72
N LEU A 14 5.36 17.66 -25.57
CA LEU A 14 3.94 17.38 -25.42
C LEU A 14 3.19 18.59 -24.86
N SER A 15 1.99 18.83 -25.36
CA SER A 15 1.07 19.85 -24.83
C SER A 15 0.34 19.41 -23.56
N SER A 16 0.31 18.09 -23.27
CA SER A 16 -0.30 17.50 -22.07
C SER A 16 0.39 16.17 -21.72
N LEU A 17 0.47 15.88 -20.43
CA LEU A 17 1.02 14.61 -19.93
C LEU A 17 -0.07 13.56 -19.81
N SER A 18 0.14 12.39 -20.40
CA SER A 18 -0.67 11.21 -20.12
C SER A 18 -0.40 10.67 -18.70
N ASN A 19 -1.28 9.83 -18.18
CA ASN A 19 -1.00 9.14 -16.92
C ASN A 19 0.21 8.20 -17.04
N GLU A 20 0.39 7.56 -18.17
CA GLU A 20 1.55 6.70 -18.48
C GLU A 20 2.86 7.47 -18.43
N ASP A 21 2.91 8.69 -19.01
CA ASP A 21 4.10 9.53 -18.94
C ASP A 21 4.43 9.94 -17.49
N LYS A 22 3.40 10.25 -16.70
CA LYS A 22 3.56 10.56 -15.27
C LYS A 22 4.11 9.36 -14.50
N ASP A 23 3.53 8.18 -14.69
CA ASP A 23 3.96 6.95 -14.02
C ASP A 23 5.41 6.61 -14.40
N CYS A 24 5.78 6.77 -15.66
CA CYS A 24 7.13 6.58 -16.13
C CYS A 24 8.11 7.51 -15.41
N VAL A 25 7.83 8.82 -15.38
CA VAL A 25 8.70 9.81 -14.70
C VAL A 25 8.86 9.52 -13.23
N VAL A 26 7.74 9.29 -12.54
CA VAL A 26 7.76 9.02 -11.09
C VAL A 26 8.54 7.75 -10.77
N SER A 27 8.51 6.75 -11.66
CA SER A 27 9.26 5.49 -11.48
C SER A 27 10.77 5.68 -11.36
N PHE A 28 11.34 6.73 -11.96
CA PHE A 28 12.79 6.97 -11.91
C PHE A 28 13.29 7.28 -10.50
N GLY A 29 12.49 7.90 -9.64
CA GLY A 29 12.84 8.11 -8.24
C GLY A 29 13.15 6.79 -7.53
N GLU A 30 12.23 5.84 -7.61
CA GLU A 30 12.39 4.51 -7.02
C GLU A 30 13.51 3.70 -7.68
N ARG A 31 13.61 3.73 -9.01
CA ARG A 31 14.65 3.01 -9.77
C ARG A 31 16.04 3.47 -9.42
N LEU A 32 16.26 4.79 -9.41
CA LEU A 32 17.59 5.37 -9.15
C LEU A 32 17.99 5.21 -7.68
N SER A 33 17.10 5.52 -6.74
CA SER A 33 17.41 5.41 -5.31
C SER A 33 17.70 3.97 -4.90
N SER A 34 16.84 3.03 -5.32
CA SER A 34 17.02 1.61 -4.98
C SER A 34 18.29 1.03 -5.63
N PHE A 35 18.58 1.38 -6.88
CA PHE A 35 19.82 0.95 -7.53
C PHE A 35 21.07 1.49 -6.79
N LEU A 36 21.09 2.78 -6.47
CA LEU A 36 22.22 3.37 -5.73
C LEU A 36 22.42 2.74 -4.36
N ILE A 37 21.33 2.43 -3.66
CA ILE A 37 21.40 1.78 -2.35
C ILE A 37 21.93 0.34 -2.48
N SER A 38 21.51 -0.41 -3.51
CA SER A 38 22.00 -1.76 -3.73
C SER A 38 23.50 -1.83 -3.98
N GLU A 39 24.07 -0.80 -4.64
CA GLU A 39 25.51 -0.71 -4.89
C GLU A 39 26.33 -0.37 -3.64
N VAL A 40 25.68 0.20 -2.60
CA VAL A 40 26.35 0.57 -1.33
C VAL A 40 26.32 -0.57 -0.31
N ILE A 41 25.35 -1.49 -0.41
CA ILE A 41 25.21 -2.61 0.52
C ILE A 41 26.02 -3.80 0.01
N ASP A 42 27.04 -4.20 0.75
CA ASP A 42 27.88 -5.34 0.38
C ASP A 42 27.04 -6.63 0.26
N GLY A 43 27.22 -7.34 -0.85
CA GLY A 43 26.52 -8.59 -1.12
C GLY A 43 25.01 -8.46 -1.39
N CYS A 44 24.51 -7.24 -1.63
CA CYS A 44 23.12 -7.01 -1.97
C CYS A 44 22.87 -7.30 -3.46
N GLU A 45 21.86 -8.12 -3.74
CA GLU A 45 21.35 -8.29 -5.10
C GLU A 45 20.23 -7.26 -5.39
N TYR A 46 20.23 -6.72 -6.59
CA TYR A 46 19.15 -5.86 -7.08
C TYR A 46 18.14 -6.66 -7.91
N ALA A 47 16.84 -6.60 -7.55
CA ALA A 47 15.79 -7.18 -8.35
C ALA A 47 14.76 -6.12 -8.77
N TYR A 48 14.65 -5.91 -10.06
CA TYR A 48 13.77 -4.89 -10.62
C TYR A 48 12.29 -5.32 -10.55
N SER A 49 11.51 -4.70 -9.67
CA SER A 49 10.13 -5.11 -9.38
C SER A 49 9.20 -5.17 -10.59
N PRO A 50 9.29 -4.31 -11.64
CA PRO A 50 8.46 -4.46 -12.83
C PRO A 50 8.65 -5.78 -13.60
N ASP A 51 9.70 -6.52 -13.32
CA ASP A 51 9.89 -7.83 -13.93
C ASP A 51 8.96 -8.90 -13.32
N PHE A 52 8.50 -8.71 -12.10
CA PHE A 52 7.62 -9.65 -11.40
C PHE A 52 6.36 -9.03 -10.79
N ILE A 53 6.30 -7.74 -10.49
CA ILE A 53 5.05 -7.07 -10.07
C ILE A 53 4.28 -6.65 -11.32
N LYS A 54 3.16 -7.34 -11.57
CA LYS A 54 2.34 -7.13 -12.77
C LYS A 54 1.02 -6.47 -12.43
N THR A 55 0.63 -5.51 -13.26
CA THR A 55 -0.68 -4.87 -13.19
C THR A 55 -1.53 -5.24 -14.38
N LYS A 56 -2.81 -5.04 -14.23
CA LYS A 56 -3.82 -5.03 -15.29
C LYS A 56 -4.58 -3.72 -15.24
N THR A 57 -4.95 -3.22 -16.41
CA THR A 57 -5.72 -1.99 -16.53
C THR A 57 -7.21 -2.32 -16.63
N THR A 58 -7.99 -1.81 -15.69
CA THR A 58 -9.45 -1.96 -15.69
C THR A 58 -10.09 -0.60 -15.51
N PHE A 59 -10.94 -0.18 -16.44
CA PHE A 59 -11.58 1.14 -16.46
C PHE A 59 -10.58 2.32 -16.30
N GLY A 60 -9.41 2.23 -16.96
CA GLY A 60 -8.38 3.25 -16.93
C GLY A 60 -7.60 3.36 -15.60
N LYS A 61 -7.77 2.39 -14.69
CA LYS A 61 -7.02 2.29 -13.44
C LYS A 61 -6.15 1.03 -13.44
N HIS A 62 -4.91 1.18 -13.01
CA HIS A 62 -4.01 0.05 -12.80
C HIS A 62 -4.31 -0.63 -11.47
N SER A 63 -4.41 -1.93 -11.49
CA SER A 63 -4.56 -2.78 -10.30
C SER A 63 -3.61 -3.97 -10.39
N LEU A 64 -3.16 -4.47 -9.24
CA LEU A 64 -2.30 -5.65 -9.18
C LEU A 64 -2.98 -6.85 -9.85
N ASP A 65 -2.26 -7.53 -10.74
CA ASP A 65 -2.64 -8.88 -11.18
C ASP A 65 -1.97 -9.90 -10.27
N VAL A 66 -2.71 -10.32 -9.24
CA VAL A 66 -2.20 -11.21 -8.20
C VAL A 66 -1.66 -12.52 -8.77
N LYS A 67 -2.40 -13.13 -9.71
CA LYS A 67 -2.03 -14.43 -10.26
C LYS A 67 -0.72 -14.36 -11.04
N VAL A 68 -0.63 -13.45 -11.99
CA VAL A 68 0.58 -13.30 -12.83
C VAL A 68 1.77 -12.86 -11.98
N THR A 69 1.56 -11.98 -11.00
CA THR A 69 2.60 -11.56 -10.06
C THR A 69 3.14 -12.75 -9.25
N SER A 70 2.27 -13.58 -8.68
CA SER A 70 2.66 -14.77 -7.92
C SER A 70 3.47 -15.76 -8.78
N GLU A 71 3.02 -16.01 -10.02
CA GLU A 71 3.73 -16.86 -10.98
C GLU A 71 5.14 -16.30 -11.28
N CYS A 72 5.26 -15.01 -11.58
CA CYS A 72 6.54 -14.35 -11.85
C CYS A 72 7.48 -14.37 -10.64
N ILE A 73 6.99 -14.08 -9.43
CA ILE A 73 7.80 -14.14 -8.21
C ILE A 73 8.31 -15.56 -7.98
N SER A 74 7.43 -16.55 -8.08
CA SER A 74 7.80 -17.95 -7.92
C SER A 74 8.90 -18.37 -8.91
N GLU A 75 8.80 -17.96 -10.18
CA GLU A 75 9.80 -18.29 -11.21
C GLU A 75 11.14 -17.62 -10.94
N ILE A 76 11.14 -16.32 -10.61
CA ILE A 76 12.37 -15.54 -10.43
C ILE A 76 13.12 -15.95 -9.16
N PHE A 77 12.40 -16.24 -8.06
CA PHE A 77 13.01 -16.50 -6.75
C PHE A 77 13.19 -17.97 -6.41
N LYS A 78 12.62 -18.91 -7.19
CA LYS A 78 12.58 -20.35 -6.90
C LYS A 78 13.94 -20.98 -6.59
N ASN A 79 15.00 -20.53 -7.25
CA ASN A 79 16.34 -21.14 -7.15
C ASN A 79 17.40 -20.10 -6.76
N ARG A 80 17.00 -18.96 -6.23
CA ARG A 80 17.95 -17.93 -5.77
C ARG A 80 18.25 -18.12 -4.28
N SER A 81 19.53 -18.09 -3.97
CA SER A 81 20.02 -17.94 -2.60
C SER A 81 20.74 -16.62 -2.50
N PHE A 82 20.23 -15.71 -1.69
CA PHE A 82 20.81 -14.40 -1.45
C PHE A 82 20.70 -14.07 0.03
N ASP A 83 21.69 -13.38 0.56
CA ASP A 83 21.65 -12.89 1.94
C ASP A 83 20.78 -11.64 2.05
N THR A 84 20.90 -10.75 1.05
CA THR A 84 20.13 -9.51 0.98
C THR A 84 19.74 -9.24 -0.47
N ILE A 85 18.47 -8.87 -0.68
CA ILE A 85 17.97 -8.44 -1.96
C ILE A 85 17.25 -7.10 -1.81
N LEU A 86 17.55 -6.16 -2.67
CA LEU A 86 16.89 -4.87 -2.73
C LEU A 86 15.93 -4.82 -3.91
N VAL A 87 14.71 -4.45 -3.63
CA VAL A 87 13.63 -4.36 -4.60
C VAL A 87 13.05 -2.95 -4.57
N PRO A 88 12.98 -2.23 -5.69
CA PRO A 88 12.25 -0.98 -5.75
C PRO A 88 10.76 -1.26 -5.51
N GLY A 89 10.18 -0.63 -4.50
CA GLY A 89 8.76 -0.69 -4.25
C GLY A 89 7.95 0.18 -5.20
N PHE A 90 6.62 0.22 -5.05
CA PHE A 90 5.72 1.14 -5.76
C PHE A 90 5.56 0.90 -7.26
N ILE A 91 6.64 0.62 -7.99
CA ILE A 91 6.65 0.46 -9.44
C ILE A 91 6.28 -0.96 -9.88
N ALA A 92 5.58 -1.05 -11.00
CA ALA A 92 5.09 -2.28 -11.59
C ALA A 92 5.11 -2.18 -13.12
N LYS A 93 4.67 -3.22 -13.81
CA LYS A 93 4.51 -3.24 -15.26
C LYS A 93 3.15 -3.80 -15.64
N ASP A 94 2.44 -3.13 -16.53
CA ASP A 94 1.21 -3.66 -17.10
C ASP A 94 1.54 -4.92 -17.92
N LYS A 95 0.82 -6.01 -17.65
CA LYS A 95 1.10 -7.34 -18.24
C LYS A 95 0.82 -7.42 -19.73
N GLU A 96 -0.08 -6.58 -20.26
CA GLU A 96 -0.51 -6.62 -21.66
C GLU A 96 0.30 -5.66 -22.51
N THR A 97 0.48 -4.44 -22.03
CA THR A 97 1.17 -3.38 -22.78
C THR A 97 2.67 -3.32 -22.53
N GLY A 98 3.15 -3.89 -21.42
CA GLY A 98 4.53 -3.78 -21.00
C GLY A 98 4.94 -2.41 -20.50
N ILE A 99 4.00 -1.47 -20.35
CA ILE A 99 4.25 -0.10 -19.90
C ILE A 99 4.48 -0.08 -18.38
N ILE A 100 5.39 0.78 -17.93
CA ILE A 100 5.63 1.00 -16.50
C ILE A 100 4.39 1.66 -15.89
N THR A 101 3.93 1.08 -14.79
CA THR A 101 2.82 1.52 -13.98
C THR A 101 3.24 1.63 -12.53
N ASN A 102 2.36 2.08 -11.67
CA ASN A 102 2.60 2.09 -10.23
C ASN A 102 1.41 1.52 -9.45
N LEU A 103 1.66 1.14 -8.20
CA LEU A 103 0.65 0.59 -7.29
C LEU A 103 -0.12 1.68 -6.52
N GLY A 104 0.13 2.95 -6.83
CA GLY A 104 -0.52 4.08 -6.18
C GLY A 104 -0.02 4.33 -4.75
N ARG A 105 -0.87 4.97 -3.96
CA ARG A 105 -0.53 5.35 -2.58
C ARG A 105 -0.20 4.12 -1.73
N GLY A 106 0.89 4.19 -0.95
CA GLY A 106 1.38 3.05 -0.15
C GLY A 106 1.91 1.88 -0.99
N GLY A 107 2.23 2.13 -2.27
CA GLY A 107 2.67 1.09 -3.19
C GLY A 107 3.97 0.40 -2.77
N SER A 108 4.87 1.09 -2.07
CA SER A 108 6.10 0.49 -1.54
C SER A 108 5.80 -0.53 -0.44
N ASP A 109 4.95 -0.16 0.54
CA ASP A 109 4.49 -1.08 1.59
C ASP A 109 3.74 -2.27 0.99
N TYR A 110 2.92 -2.00 -0.03
CA TYR A 110 2.16 -3.05 -0.71
C TYR A 110 3.08 -4.02 -1.46
N THR A 111 4.11 -3.52 -2.14
CA THR A 111 5.14 -4.36 -2.78
C THR A 111 5.84 -5.25 -1.75
N ALA A 112 6.24 -4.68 -0.61
CA ALA A 112 6.88 -5.43 0.46
C ALA A 112 5.96 -6.53 1.03
N ALA A 113 4.67 -6.24 1.22
CA ALA A 113 3.69 -7.21 1.70
C ALA A 113 3.43 -8.35 0.70
N ILE A 114 3.39 -8.04 -0.60
CA ILE A 114 3.27 -9.05 -1.66
C ILE A 114 4.49 -10.00 -1.60
N LEU A 115 5.69 -9.44 -1.57
CA LEU A 115 6.92 -10.23 -1.49
C LEU A 115 6.98 -11.06 -0.22
N ALA A 116 6.65 -10.47 0.93
CA ALA A 116 6.60 -11.19 2.20
C ALA A 116 5.65 -12.41 2.13
N ALA A 117 4.47 -12.21 1.53
CA ALA A 117 3.48 -13.27 1.39
C ALA A 117 3.91 -14.37 0.41
N GLU A 118 4.47 -14.01 -0.75
CA GLU A 118 4.85 -14.96 -1.81
C GLU A 118 6.14 -15.73 -1.45
N LEU A 119 7.07 -15.09 -0.75
CA LEU A 119 8.33 -15.72 -0.32
C LEU A 119 8.22 -16.41 1.04
N GLY A 120 7.08 -16.34 1.73
CA GLY A 120 6.86 -16.98 3.02
C GLY A 120 7.72 -16.37 4.13
N ALA A 121 7.82 -15.05 4.19
CA ALA A 121 8.60 -14.34 5.18
C ALA A 121 8.12 -14.65 6.61
N THR A 122 9.04 -14.61 7.57
CA THR A 122 8.72 -14.80 8.99
C THR A 122 8.03 -13.57 9.59
N GLN A 123 8.33 -12.37 9.08
CA GLN A 123 7.72 -11.10 9.46
C GLN A 123 7.90 -10.05 8.36
N LEU A 124 7.08 -9.02 8.39
CA LEU A 124 7.19 -7.81 7.57
C LEU A 124 7.47 -6.62 8.47
N GLU A 125 8.59 -5.93 8.27
CA GLU A 125 8.86 -4.67 8.95
C GLU A 125 8.58 -3.50 8.01
N ILE A 126 7.78 -2.53 8.48
CA ILE A 126 7.52 -1.26 7.80
C ILE A 126 8.24 -0.16 8.57
N TRP A 127 9.28 0.38 7.98
CA TRP A 127 10.06 1.47 8.53
C TRP A 127 9.54 2.80 7.97
N THR A 128 9.06 3.68 8.86
CA THR A 128 8.40 4.94 8.53
C THR A 128 8.91 6.07 9.43
N ASP A 129 8.23 7.21 9.45
CA ASP A 129 8.58 8.41 10.22
C ASP A 129 7.84 8.52 11.56
N VAL A 130 7.08 7.49 11.96
CA VAL A 130 6.35 7.42 13.22
C VAL A 130 6.75 6.22 14.05
N ASP A 131 6.66 6.32 15.39
CA ASP A 131 7.05 5.23 16.30
C ASP A 131 6.11 4.01 16.27
N GLY A 132 5.00 4.09 15.58
CA GLY A 132 3.99 3.03 15.49
C GLY A 132 2.57 3.60 15.40
N PHE A 133 1.59 2.75 15.62
CA PHE A 133 0.21 3.20 15.78
C PHE A 133 0.03 3.90 17.11
N MET A 134 -0.56 5.09 17.08
CA MET A 134 -0.81 5.89 18.26
C MET A 134 -2.25 5.71 18.75
N THR A 135 -2.46 5.84 20.06
CA THR A 135 -3.80 5.79 20.67
C THR A 135 -4.73 6.91 20.19
N ALA A 136 -4.18 8.00 19.66
CA ALA A 136 -4.88 9.07 18.97
C ALA A 136 -3.89 9.85 18.08
N ASP A 137 -4.37 10.77 17.26
CA ASP A 137 -3.48 11.68 16.51
C ASP A 137 -2.71 12.59 17.50
N PRO A 138 -1.37 12.48 17.58
CA PRO A 138 -0.57 13.25 18.53
C PRO A 138 -0.62 14.76 18.27
N ARG A 139 -0.99 15.19 17.06
CA ARG A 139 -1.17 16.61 16.72
C ARG A 139 -2.43 17.20 17.37
N VAL A 140 -3.41 16.34 17.71
CA VAL A 140 -4.66 16.72 18.35
C VAL A 140 -4.61 16.41 19.84
N ILE A 141 -4.08 15.25 20.22
CA ILE A 141 -4.01 14.74 21.59
C ILE A 141 -2.54 14.56 21.96
N SER A 142 -1.96 15.53 22.64
CA SER A 142 -0.53 15.52 23.02
C SER A 142 -0.13 14.39 23.98
N LYS A 143 -1.10 13.74 24.63
CA LYS A 143 -0.89 12.58 25.52
C LYS A 143 -1.04 11.24 24.79
N ALA A 144 -1.20 11.25 23.48
CA ALA A 144 -1.23 10.01 22.71
C ALA A 144 0.10 9.26 22.84
N TYR A 145 0.04 7.95 22.96
CA TYR A 145 1.20 7.07 23.06
C TYR A 145 1.09 5.92 22.07
N VAL A 146 2.20 5.23 21.83
CA VAL A 146 2.27 4.10 20.89
C VAL A 146 1.49 2.91 21.44
N ILE A 147 0.74 2.25 20.57
CA ILE A 147 0.06 0.99 20.86
C ILE A 147 1.03 -0.15 20.57
N ASP A 148 1.39 -0.94 21.57
CA ASP A 148 2.37 -2.00 21.43
C ASP A 148 1.89 -3.11 20.50
N ARG A 149 0.60 -3.50 20.61
CA ARG A 149 0.03 -4.62 19.86
C ARG A 149 -1.36 -4.33 19.32
N LEU A 150 -1.56 -4.69 18.07
CA LEU A 150 -2.85 -4.66 17.38
C LEU A 150 -3.12 -5.98 16.67
N SER A 151 -4.37 -6.37 16.59
CA SER A 151 -4.79 -7.33 15.59
C SER A 151 -4.82 -6.69 14.20
N PHE A 152 -4.76 -7.50 13.14
CA PHE A 152 -4.91 -6.99 11.77
C PHE A 152 -6.22 -6.22 11.57
N VAL A 153 -7.30 -6.68 12.20
CA VAL A 153 -8.61 -6.02 12.12
C VAL A 153 -8.56 -4.64 12.77
N GLU A 154 -8.01 -4.53 13.98
CA GLU A 154 -7.85 -3.26 14.68
C GLU A 154 -6.97 -2.27 13.90
N ALA A 155 -5.86 -2.74 13.32
CA ALA A 155 -5.00 -1.92 12.48
C ALA A 155 -5.73 -1.44 11.22
N MET A 156 -6.49 -2.31 10.54
CA MET A 156 -7.30 -1.94 9.39
C MET A 156 -8.37 -0.90 9.74
N GLU A 157 -9.07 -1.08 10.86
CA GLU A 157 -10.09 -0.13 11.32
C GLU A 157 -9.47 1.24 11.59
N LEU A 158 -8.36 1.30 12.31
CA LEU A 158 -7.65 2.57 12.56
C LEU A 158 -7.23 3.25 11.26
N CYS A 159 -6.70 2.50 10.29
CA CYS A 159 -6.27 3.04 9.00
C CYS A 159 -7.45 3.50 8.13
N ASN A 160 -8.54 2.74 8.10
CA ASN A 160 -9.73 3.08 7.33
C ASN A 160 -10.38 4.37 7.84
N PHE A 161 -10.26 4.63 9.15
CA PHE A 161 -10.84 5.81 9.80
C PHE A 161 -9.82 6.91 10.14
N GLY A 162 -8.67 6.95 9.45
CA GLY A 162 -7.80 8.13 9.41
C GLY A 162 -6.40 8.00 9.96
N ALA A 163 -6.03 6.89 10.59
CA ALA A 163 -4.64 6.64 10.95
C ALA A 163 -3.80 6.41 9.68
N LYS A 164 -2.86 7.31 9.41
CA LYS A 164 -2.03 7.29 8.19
C LYS A 164 -0.70 6.58 8.44
N VAL A 165 -0.72 5.42 9.09
CA VAL A 165 0.49 4.67 9.45
C VAL A 165 0.86 3.66 8.38
N ILE A 166 -0.11 2.89 7.89
CA ILE A 166 0.06 1.91 6.83
C ILE A 166 -1.11 2.02 5.84
N TYR A 167 -0.86 1.70 4.59
CA TYR A 167 -1.91 1.64 3.60
C TYR A 167 -2.74 0.35 3.76
N PRO A 168 -4.07 0.41 3.96
CA PRO A 168 -4.88 -0.77 4.28
C PRO A 168 -4.70 -1.98 3.35
N PRO A 169 -4.61 -1.83 2.02
CA PRO A 169 -4.34 -2.95 1.12
C PRO A 169 -3.05 -3.73 1.40
N THR A 170 -2.06 -3.11 2.05
CA THR A 170 -0.81 -3.77 2.47
C THR A 170 -1.06 -4.93 3.43
N ILE A 171 -2.10 -4.88 4.22
CA ILE A 171 -2.41 -5.90 5.23
C ILE A 171 -2.89 -7.21 4.57
N PHE A 172 -3.62 -7.15 3.46
CA PHE A 172 -4.27 -8.33 2.87
C PHE A 172 -3.32 -9.48 2.51
N PRO A 173 -2.19 -9.27 1.80
CA PRO A 173 -1.30 -10.37 1.43
C PRO A 173 -0.78 -11.13 2.66
N VAL A 174 -0.30 -10.40 3.65
CA VAL A 174 0.31 -10.98 4.87
C VAL A 174 -0.72 -11.54 5.85
N TYR A 175 -1.94 -10.98 5.89
CA TYR A 175 -3.04 -11.49 6.70
C TYR A 175 -3.38 -12.94 6.36
N HIS A 176 -3.51 -13.25 5.08
CA HIS A 176 -3.85 -14.60 4.63
C HIS A 176 -2.75 -15.62 4.92
N LYS A 177 -1.51 -15.19 4.97
CA LYS A 177 -0.33 -16.02 5.27
C LYS A 177 0.03 -16.03 6.75
N ASN A 178 -0.70 -15.28 7.58
CA ASN A 178 -0.43 -15.12 9.01
C ASN A 178 0.99 -14.59 9.30
N ILE A 179 1.49 -13.69 8.45
CA ILE A 179 2.80 -13.06 8.62
C ILE A 179 2.61 -11.79 9.43
N PRO A 180 3.24 -11.64 10.60
CA PRO A 180 3.10 -10.45 11.42
C PRO A 180 3.74 -9.23 10.74
N ILE A 181 3.19 -8.05 11.04
CA ILE A 181 3.76 -6.75 10.63
C ILE A 181 4.31 -6.06 11.86
N ILE A 182 5.46 -5.43 11.73
CA ILE A 182 6.03 -4.54 12.76
C ILE A 182 6.21 -3.16 12.14
N ILE A 183 5.61 -2.15 12.77
CA ILE A 183 5.80 -0.75 12.37
C ILE A 183 6.94 -0.18 13.21
N LYS A 184 7.95 0.38 12.56
CA LYS A 184 9.15 0.94 13.21
C LYS A 184 9.47 2.33 12.70
N ASN A 185 10.15 3.11 13.52
CA ASN A 185 10.57 4.46 13.15
C ASN A 185 12.03 4.48 12.69
N THR A 186 12.24 4.93 11.46
CA THR A 186 13.58 5.10 10.87
C THR A 186 14.44 6.08 11.66
N PHE A 187 13.83 7.13 12.25
CA PHE A 187 14.52 8.16 13.03
C PHE A 187 14.64 7.81 14.51
N ASN A 188 13.94 6.77 14.99
CA ASN A 188 14.00 6.25 16.35
C ASN A 188 14.05 4.71 16.34
N PRO A 189 15.14 4.09 15.85
CA PRO A 189 15.22 2.64 15.68
C PRO A 189 15.11 1.84 16.98
N SER A 190 15.38 2.49 18.12
CA SER A 190 15.28 1.88 19.46
C SER A 190 13.85 1.79 19.98
N ALA A 191 12.89 2.51 19.39
CA ALA A 191 11.49 2.38 19.75
C ALA A 191 10.98 0.97 19.43
N PRO A 192 10.18 0.35 20.31
CA PRO A 192 9.68 -1.00 20.11
C PRO A 192 8.77 -1.12 18.88
N GLY A 193 8.06 -0.04 18.54
CA GLY A 193 7.11 -0.03 17.44
C GLY A 193 5.75 -0.62 17.81
N THR A 194 4.95 -0.91 16.78
CA THR A 194 3.66 -1.59 16.92
C THR A 194 3.73 -2.97 16.24
N TYR A 195 3.45 -4.02 16.98
CA TYR A 195 3.36 -5.39 16.47
C TYR A 195 1.92 -5.71 16.06
N ILE A 196 1.70 -6.14 14.83
CA ILE A 196 0.39 -6.46 14.27
C ILE A 196 0.35 -7.93 13.89
N SER A 197 -0.61 -8.68 14.44
CA SER A 197 -0.76 -10.11 14.17
C SER A 197 -2.22 -10.53 14.08
N ARG A 198 -2.46 -11.81 13.86
CA ARG A 198 -3.82 -12.36 13.90
C ARG A 198 -4.34 -12.48 15.34
N ASP A 199 -3.46 -12.68 16.30
CA ASP A 199 -3.83 -12.95 17.66
C ASP A 199 -4.41 -11.68 18.31
N LYS A 200 -5.61 -11.83 18.83
CA LYS A 200 -6.23 -10.79 19.65
C LYS A 200 -5.62 -10.89 21.04
N GLU A 201 -4.95 -9.84 21.45
CA GLU A 201 -4.51 -9.75 22.84
C GLU A 201 -5.75 -9.54 23.74
N ASP A 202 -5.91 -10.33 24.79
CA ASP A 202 -6.89 -10.09 25.84
C ASP A 202 -6.48 -8.86 26.63
N SER A 203 -6.66 -7.68 26.02
CA SER A 203 -6.36 -6.43 26.70
C SER A 203 -7.52 -6.12 27.63
N THR A 204 -7.20 -5.74 28.86
CA THR A 204 -8.16 -5.20 29.82
C THR A 204 -8.71 -3.83 29.42
N GLN A 205 -8.15 -3.23 28.37
CA GLN A 205 -8.58 -1.94 27.85
C GLN A 205 -9.71 -2.10 26.86
N SER A 206 -10.84 -1.49 27.13
CA SER A 206 -12.01 -1.50 26.24
C SER A 206 -11.81 -0.68 24.97
N ILE A 207 -10.89 0.30 24.97
CA ILE A 207 -10.56 1.17 23.83
C ILE A 207 -9.04 1.20 23.67
N LYS A 208 -8.53 0.77 22.52
CA LYS A 208 -7.09 0.80 22.20
C LYS A 208 -6.67 2.08 21.50
N GLY A 209 -7.52 2.63 20.65
CA GLY A 209 -7.22 3.83 19.89
C GLY A 209 -8.45 4.51 19.32
N ILE A 210 -8.29 5.76 18.94
CA ILE A 210 -9.33 6.60 18.32
C ILE A 210 -8.68 7.24 17.08
N SER A 211 -9.30 7.02 15.92
CA SER A 211 -8.94 7.70 14.67
C SER A 211 -10.07 8.61 14.21
N SER A 212 -9.74 9.59 13.39
CA SER A 212 -10.72 10.53 12.85
C SER A 212 -10.40 10.89 11.41
N ILE A 213 -11.42 11.13 10.62
CA ILE A 213 -11.32 11.61 9.26
C ILE A 213 -11.98 12.97 9.19
N ASN A 214 -11.26 13.96 8.65
CA ASN A 214 -11.81 15.28 8.35
C ASN A 214 -12.45 15.29 6.95
N ASP A 215 -13.22 16.33 6.67
CA ASP A 215 -13.82 16.61 5.37
C ASP A 215 -14.70 15.47 4.84
N THR A 216 -15.54 14.93 5.73
CA THR A 216 -16.51 13.89 5.41
C THR A 216 -17.92 14.44 5.29
N ALA A 217 -18.73 13.80 4.46
CA ALA A 217 -20.14 14.09 4.33
C ALA A 217 -20.99 12.86 4.63
N LEU A 218 -22.03 13.03 5.44
CA LEU A 218 -23.05 12.01 5.66
C LEU A 218 -24.14 12.18 4.61
N VAL A 219 -24.31 11.17 3.76
CA VAL A 219 -25.39 11.12 2.76
C VAL A 219 -26.50 10.24 3.31
N THR A 220 -27.65 10.85 3.59
CA THR A 220 -28.85 10.12 4.02
C THR A 220 -29.86 10.10 2.89
N MET A 221 -30.34 8.91 2.53
CA MET A 221 -31.38 8.72 1.55
C MET A 221 -32.69 8.30 2.25
N GLN A 222 -33.74 9.08 2.07
CA GLN A 222 -35.05 8.84 2.67
C GLN A 222 -36.16 8.94 1.62
N GLY A 223 -37.19 8.09 1.76
CA GLY A 223 -38.37 8.16 0.90
C GLY A 223 -39.46 7.21 1.33
N MET A 224 -40.71 7.65 1.27
CA MET A 224 -41.89 6.82 1.70
C MET A 224 -42.12 5.58 0.82
N GLY A 225 -41.52 5.52 -0.39
CA GLY A 225 -41.64 4.40 -1.32
C GLY A 225 -40.39 3.50 -1.38
N MET A 226 -39.48 3.57 -0.41
CA MET A 226 -38.24 2.80 -0.45
C MET A 226 -38.36 1.37 0.10
N VAL A 227 -39.36 1.12 0.96
CA VAL A 227 -39.57 -0.20 1.55
C VAL A 227 -40.13 -1.15 0.49
N GLY A 228 -39.43 -2.27 0.28
CA GLY A 228 -39.78 -3.27 -0.73
C GLY A 228 -39.40 -2.95 -2.17
N VAL A 229 -38.71 -1.82 -2.43
CA VAL A 229 -38.22 -1.47 -3.76
C VAL A 229 -36.79 -1.99 -3.94
N THR A 230 -36.60 -2.92 -4.89
CA THR A 230 -35.28 -3.46 -5.22
C THR A 230 -34.41 -2.43 -5.95
N GLY A 231 -33.09 -2.49 -5.73
CA GLY A 231 -32.11 -1.72 -6.50
C GLY A 231 -31.90 -0.27 -6.07
N VAL A 232 -32.51 0.22 -4.99
CA VAL A 232 -32.33 1.60 -4.50
C VAL A 232 -30.88 1.86 -4.11
N SER A 233 -30.26 0.96 -3.33
CA SER A 233 -28.82 1.04 -2.97
C SER A 233 -27.91 0.98 -4.20
N CYS A 234 -28.24 0.12 -5.16
CA CYS A 234 -27.49 0.01 -6.41
C CYS A 234 -27.48 1.34 -7.19
N ARG A 235 -28.59 2.04 -7.25
CA ARG A 235 -28.69 3.36 -7.89
C ARG A 235 -27.86 4.42 -7.16
N LEU A 236 -27.89 4.44 -5.83
CA LEU A 236 -27.08 5.36 -5.02
C LEU A 236 -25.59 5.14 -5.28
N PHE A 237 -25.12 3.90 -5.10
CA PHE A 237 -23.70 3.57 -5.32
C PHE A 237 -23.27 3.74 -6.77
N GLY A 238 -24.15 3.48 -7.74
CA GLY A 238 -23.89 3.75 -9.15
C GLY A 238 -23.66 5.23 -9.43
N VAL A 239 -24.43 6.13 -8.81
CA VAL A 239 -24.21 7.56 -8.92
C VAL A 239 -22.88 7.97 -8.25
N LEU A 240 -22.61 7.51 -7.04
CA LEU A 240 -21.35 7.81 -6.36
C LEU A 240 -20.14 7.35 -7.21
N ALA A 241 -20.20 6.14 -7.74
CA ALA A 241 -19.15 5.59 -8.61
C ALA A 241 -18.95 6.42 -9.88
N LYS A 242 -20.04 6.89 -10.52
CA LYS A 242 -19.96 7.74 -11.70
C LYS A 242 -19.20 9.05 -11.45
N TYR A 243 -19.30 9.59 -10.24
CA TYR A 243 -18.59 10.81 -9.85
C TYR A 243 -17.27 10.53 -9.13
N GLY A 244 -16.81 9.29 -9.09
CA GLY A 244 -15.55 8.92 -8.44
C GLY A 244 -15.56 9.05 -6.91
N ILE A 245 -16.76 9.07 -6.30
CA ILE A 245 -16.93 9.20 -4.84
C ILE A 245 -16.92 7.82 -4.22
N SER A 246 -16.00 7.59 -3.29
CA SER A 246 -15.91 6.36 -2.49
C SER A 246 -16.67 6.51 -1.17
N ALA A 247 -17.55 5.55 -0.86
CA ALA A 247 -18.13 5.42 0.47
C ALA A 247 -17.21 4.53 1.31
N PHE A 248 -16.85 4.98 2.52
CA PHE A 248 -15.98 4.22 3.43
C PHE A 248 -16.72 3.74 4.69
N PHE A 249 -17.96 4.13 4.86
CA PHE A 249 -18.88 3.57 5.86
C PHE A 249 -20.30 3.52 5.28
N ILE A 250 -21.01 2.41 5.55
CA ILE A 250 -22.38 2.15 5.05
C ILE A 250 -23.24 1.70 6.21
#